data_474f8372d48d3291b8cedcfaf47c0065
#
_entry.id   474f8372d48d3291b8cedcfaf47c0065
#
_cell.length_a   1.000
_cell.length_b   1.000
_cell.length_c   1.000
_cell.angle_alpha   90.00
_cell.angle_beta   90.00
_cell.angle_gamma   90.00
#
_symmetry.space_group_name_H-M   'P 1'
#
loop_
_entity.id
_entity.type
_entity.pdbx_description
1 polymer ?
#
loop_
_entity_poly.entity_id
_entity_poly.type
_entity_poly.pdbx_seq_one_letter_code
_entity_poly.pdbx_strand_id
1 'polypeptide(L)'
;MAARRFTAILALGASLGSVGLSTPAGAQTRTEQTVLMAENPRARADQESYGYASAVIAGDTVYLSGMVAGQAPGETDFVPAFERVYRQADAVLKRAGSSLADVVDVTSFHTDIKAQIGDMSAVQKRMLGSPPPAWTAIDVDRLLPDNGIAEIKIVARRTAGSK
;
A
#
# COMPACT_ATOMS: atom_id res chain seq x y z
N MET A 1 -12.05 17.77 88.31
CA MET A 1 -12.70 17.90 86.95
C MET A 1 -11.63 17.86 85.89
N ALA A 2 -11.48 16.75 85.20
CA ALA A 2 -10.42 16.51 84.25
C ALA A 2 -10.99 16.68 82.79
N ALA A 3 -10.44 17.61 82.06
CA ALA A 3 -10.81 17.84 80.67
C ALA A 3 -10.02 16.90 79.72
N ARG A 4 -10.73 16.03 78.99
CA ARG A 4 -10.16 15.16 77.97
C ARG A 4 -9.99 15.93 76.71
N ARG A 5 -8.73 16.04 76.18
CA ARG A 5 -8.41 16.56 74.85
C ARG A 5 -8.53 15.41 73.84
N PHE A 6 -9.41 15.59 72.85
CA PHE A 6 -9.50 14.71 71.72
C PHE A 6 -8.50 15.18 70.62
N THR A 7 -7.55 14.34 70.32
CA THR A 7 -6.62 14.59 69.20
C THR A 7 -7.24 13.96 67.93
N ALA A 8 -7.58 14.78 66.95
CA ALA A 8 -8.03 14.32 65.64
C ALA A 8 -6.81 13.95 64.75
N ILE A 9 -6.73 12.71 64.37
CA ILE A 9 -5.72 12.23 63.41
C ILE A 9 -6.29 12.45 62.00
N LEU A 10 -5.65 13.34 61.25
CA LEU A 10 -5.96 13.59 59.84
C LEU A 10 -5.23 12.54 59.00
N ALA A 11 -5.97 11.57 58.45
CA ALA A 11 -5.41 10.59 57.52
C ALA A 11 -5.31 11.22 56.12
N LEU A 12 -4.08 11.44 55.65
CA LEU A 12 -3.78 11.90 54.32
C LEU A 12 -3.83 10.70 53.37
N GLY A 13 -4.91 10.54 52.62
CA GLY A 13 -5.08 9.51 51.62
C GLY A 13 -4.26 9.87 50.37
N ALA A 14 -3.15 9.20 50.12
CA ALA A 14 -2.41 9.27 48.88
C ALA A 14 -3.13 8.44 47.81
N SER A 15 -3.79 9.09 46.87
CA SER A 15 -4.31 8.45 45.67
C SER A 15 -3.15 8.14 44.72
N LEU A 16 -2.77 6.87 44.61
CA LEU A 16 -1.89 6.36 43.56
C LEU A 16 -2.63 6.41 42.23
N GLY A 17 -2.39 7.49 41.47
CA GLY A 17 -2.80 7.56 40.06
C GLY A 17 -2.10 6.46 39.29
N SER A 18 -2.84 5.48 38.78
CA SER A 18 -2.33 4.49 37.84
C SER A 18 -1.96 5.21 36.53
N VAL A 19 -0.67 5.42 36.31
CA VAL A 19 -0.14 5.80 35.02
C VAL A 19 -0.33 4.60 34.09
N GLY A 20 -1.35 4.63 33.23
CA GLY A 20 -1.55 3.65 32.23
C GLY A 20 -0.35 3.71 31.23
N LEU A 21 0.55 2.73 31.33
CA LEU A 21 1.56 2.48 30.33
C LEU A 21 0.83 2.10 29.03
N SER A 22 0.67 3.07 28.13
CA SER A 22 0.28 2.78 26.75
C SER A 22 1.37 1.89 26.16
N THR A 23 1.09 0.60 26.00
CA THR A 23 1.95 -0.27 25.19
C THR A 23 2.05 0.36 23.81
N PRO A 24 3.27 0.57 23.24
CA PRO A 24 3.38 1.02 21.88
C PRO A 24 2.63 0.03 20.99
N ALA A 25 1.79 0.52 20.08
CA ALA A 25 1.13 -0.32 19.09
C ALA A 25 2.22 -1.15 18.42
N GLY A 26 2.25 -2.44 18.69
CA GLY A 26 3.25 -3.36 18.15
C GLY A 26 3.28 -3.20 16.62
N ALA A 27 4.46 -3.26 16.04
CA ALA A 27 4.61 -3.25 14.57
C ALA A 27 3.64 -4.28 13.99
N GLN A 28 2.76 -3.81 13.09
CA GLN A 28 1.72 -4.66 12.51
C GLN A 28 2.37 -5.80 11.74
N THR A 29 2.26 -7.01 12.26
CA THR A 29 2.80 -8.21 11.60
C THR A 29 1.96 -8.54 10.38
N ARG A 30 2.59 -9.06 9.33
CA ARG A 30 1.87 -9.59 8.16
C ARG A 30 1.02 -10.79 8.62
N THR A 31 -0.28 -10.73 8.34
CA THR A 31 -1.27 -11.75 8.66
C THR A 31 -2.08 -12.09 7.40
N GLU A 32 -2.86 -13.16 7.45
CA GLU A 32 -3.76 -13.51 6.34
C GLU A 32 -4.77 -12.39 6.02
N GLN A 33 -5.13 -11.55 7.00
CA GLN A 33 -6.04 -10.42 6.81
C GLN A 33 -5.37 -9.20 6.19
N THR A 34 -4.05 -9.09 6.30
CA THR A 34 -3.27 -7.93 5.82
C THR A 34 -2.46 -8.23 4.56
N VAL A 35 -2.40 -9.49 4.13
CA VAL A 35 -1.69 -9.94 2.93
C VAL A 35 -2.69 -10.37 1.87
N LEU A 36 -2.71 -9.68 0.74
CA LEU A 36 -3.60 -9.99 -0.38
C LEU A 36 -2.86 -10.81 -1.44
N MET A 37 -3.22 -12.07 -1.55
CA MET A 37 -2.75 -12.96 -2.62
C MET A 37 -3.62 -12.81 -3.87
N ALA A 38 -3.11 -13.24 -5.02
CA ALA A 38 -3.88 -13.30 -6.25
C ALA A 38 -5.09 -14.24 -6.11
N GLU A 39 -6.21 -13.87 -6.74
CA GLU A 39 -7.42 -14.71 -6.78
C GLU A 39 -7.31 -15.82 -7.83
N ASN A 40 -6.59 -15.54 -8.92
CA ASN A 40 -6.30 -16.55 -9.95
C ASN A 40 -5.36 -17.62 -9.38
N PRO A 41 -5.70 -18.93 -9.44
CA PRO A 41 -4.91 -19.98 -8.82
C PRO A 41 -3.49 -20.11 -9.38
N ARG A 42 -3.28 -19.88 -10.69
CA ARG A 42 -1.97 -19.93 -11.32
C ARG A 42 -1.08 -18.78 -10.82
N ALA A 43 -1.59 -17.56 -10.85
CA ALA A 43 -0.87 -16.38 -10.35
C ALA A 43 -0.56 -16.51 -8.84
N ARG A 44 -1.47 -17.14 -8.07
CA ARG A 44 -1.26 -17.41 -6.66
C ARG A 44 -0.14 -18.44 -6.44
N ALA A 45 -0.09 -19.51 -7.20
CA ALA A 45 0.97 -20.50 -7.13
C ALA A 45 2.35 -19.87 -7.48
N ASP A 46 2.40 -18.98 -8.48
CA ASP A 46 3.60 -18.22 -8.79
C ASP A 46 4.02 -17.33 -7.61
N GLN A 47 3.08 -16.60 -6.99
CA GLN A 47 3.34 -15.79 -5.81
C GLN A 47 3.89 -16.61 -4.63
N GLU A 48 3.31 -17.75 -4.36
CA GLU A 48 3.77 -18.65 -3.31
C GLU A 48 5.18 -19.19 -3.60
N SER A 49 5.46 -19.54 -4.86
CA SER A 49 6.76 -20.02 -5.30
C SER A 49 7.86 -18.97 -5.18
N TYR A 50 7.57 -17.72 -5.52
CA TYR A 50 8.52 -16.60 -5.46
C TYR A 50 8.51 -15.85 -4.12
N GLY A 51 7.58 -16.15 -3.22
CA GLY A 51 7.52 -15.56 -1.88
C GLY A 51 7.05 -14.10 -1.85
N TYR A 52 6.08 -13.70 -2.70
CA TYR A 52 5.51 -12.36 -2.70
C TYR A 52 3.98 -12.38 -2.70
N ALA A 53 3.36 -11.24 -2.41
CA ALA A 53 1.91 -11.05 -2.42
C ALA A 53 1.50 -9.98 -3.44
N SER A 54 0.25 -9.93 -3.84
CA SER A 54 -0.27 -8.82 -4.67
C SER A 54 -0.20 -7.49 -3.93
N ALA A 55 -0.52 -7.49 -2.64
CA ALA A 55 -0.44 -6.31 -1.79
C ALA A 55 -0.26 -6.68 -0.31
N VAL A 56 0.27 -5.73 0.46
CA VAL A 56 0.31 -5.77 1.93
C VAL A 56 -0.33 -4.52 2.47
N ILE A 57 -1.23 -4.70 3.45
CA ILE A 57 -1.86 -3.62 4.20
C ILE A 57 -1.07 -3.41 5.49
N ALA A 58 -0.58 -2.19 5.71
CA ALA A 58 0.13 -1.79 6.92
C ALA A 58 -0.52 -0.53 7.51
N GLY A 59 -1.35 -0.72 8.54
CA GLY A 59 -2.19 0.35 9.08
C GLY A 59 -3.21 0.82 8.05
N ASP A 60 -3.13 2.09 7.69
CA ASP A 60 -3.96 2.74 6.68
C ASP A 60 -3.27 2.85 5.31
N THR A 61 -2.14 2.19 5.12
CA THR A 61 -1.36 2.23 3.89
C THR A 61 -1.39 0.86 3.19
N VAL A 62 -1.55 0.88 1.88
CA VAL A 62 -1.53 -0.29 1.00
C VAL A 62 -0.29 -0.23 0.13
N TYR A 63 0.52 -1.27 0.18
CA TYR A 63 1.70 -1.45 -0.66
C TYR A 63 1.40 -2.53 -1.70
N LEU A 64 1.34 -2.16 -2.97
CA LEU A 64 1.24 -3.12 -4.07
C LEU A 64 2.63 -3.62 -4.45
N SER A 65 2.73 -4.90 -4.78
CA SER A 65 3.91 -5.41 -5.49
C SER A 65 3.98 -4.84 -6.89
N GLY A 66 5.17 -4.84 -7.49
CA GLY A 66 5.35 -4.42 -8.85
C GLY A 66 4.47 -5.21 -9.82
N MET A 67 3.85 -4.51 -10.76
CA MET A 67 3.01 -5.09 -11.81
C MET A 67 3.62 -4.74 -13.15
N VAL A 68 3.93 -5.76 -13.95
CA VAL A 68 4.57 -5.58 -15.24
C VAL A 68 3.53 -5.25 -16.31
N ALA A 69 3.74 -4.12 -16.98
CA ALA A 69 3.08 -3.79 -18.23
C ALA A 69 3.77 -4.56 -19.37
N GLY A 70 3.10 -5.51 -19.97
CA GLY A 70 3.58 -6.26 -21.11
C GLY A 70 2.71 -6.00 -22.35
N GLN A 71 3.34 -5.88 -23.52
CA GLN A 71 2.60 -5.80 -24.77
C GLN A 71 1.99 -7.15 -25.13
N ALA A 72 0.75 -7.13 -25.60
CA ALA A 72 0.10 -8.31 -26.15
C ALA A 72 0.68 -8.64 -27.55
N PRO A 73 0.56 -9.88 -28.02
CA PRO A 73 1.00 -10.24 -29.36
C PRO A 73 0.39 -9.32 -30.45
N GLY A 74 1.25 -8.69 -31.25
CA GLY A 74 0.85 -7.76 -32.31
C GLY A 74 0.55 -6.32 -31.84
N GLU A 75 0.66 -6.03 -30.56
CA GLU A 75 0.49 -4.69 -30.00
C GLU A 75 1.76 -3.87 -30.23
N THR A 76 1.64 -2.71 -30.86
CA THR A 76 2.77 -1.80 -31.14
C THR A 76 2.75 -0.57 -30.24
N ASP A 77 1.58 -0.21 -29.69
CA ASP A 77 1.40 0.93 -28.80
C ASP A 77 1.60 0.54 -27.34
N PHE A 78 2.16 1.43 -26.53
CA PHE A 78 2.36 1.21 -25.10
C PHE A 78 1.10 1.49 -24.27
N VAL A 79 0.23 2.39 -24.73
CA VAL A 79 -0.97 2.83 -24.01
C VAL A 79 -1.84 1.67 -23.51
N PRO A 80 -2.20 0.66 -24.33
CA PRO A 80 -3.04 -0.42 -23.86
C PRO A 80 -2.41 -1.26 -22.73
N ALA A 81 -1.07 -1.45 -22.79
CA ALA A 81 -0.34 -2.17 -21.76
C ALA A 81 -0.37 -1.42 -20.42
N PHE A 82 -0.14 -0.12 -20.43
CA PHE A 82 -0.23 0.72 -19.23
C PHE A 82 -1.66 0.76 -18.66
N GLU A 83 -2.68 0.87 -19.50
CA GLU A 83 -4.07 0.83 -19.05
C GLU A 83 -4.43 -0.50 -18.37
N ARG A 84 -3.95 -1.62 -18.89
CA ARG A 84 -4.16 -2.94 -18.26
C ARG A 84 -3.59 -2.99 -16.85
N VAL A 85 -2.38 -2.48 -16.64
CA VAL A 85 -1.74 -2.43 -15.33
C VAL A 85 -2.53 -1.57 -14.36
N TYR A 86 -2.97 -0.37 -14.76
CA TYR A 86 -3.77 0.47 -13.85
C TYR A 86 -5.12 -0.16 -13.52
N ARG A 87 -5.78 -0.83 -14.47
CA ARG A 87 -7.02 -1.60 -14.17
C ARG A 87 -6.75 -2.75 -13.20
N GLN A 88 -5.62 -3.44 -13.34
CA GLN A 88 -5.22 -4.49 -12.39
C GLN A 88 -4.92 -3.90 -11.01
N ALA A 89 -4.21 -2.78 -10.94
CA ALA A 89 -3.95 -2.07 -9.69
C ALA A 89 -5.26 -1.67 -8.99
N ASP A 90 -6.21 -1.11 -9.73
CA ASP A 90 -7.54 -0.72 -9.21
C ASP A 90 -8.28 -1.91 -8.58
N ALA A 91 -8.24 -3.07 -9.24
CA ALA A 91 -8.86 -4.28 -8.71
C ALA A 91 -8.23 -4.73 -7.38
N VAL A 92 -6.91 -4.68 -7.27
CA VAL A 92 -6.19 -5.03 -6.03
C VAL A 92 -6.45 -3.99 -4.94
N LEU A 93 -6.42 -2.69 -5.27
CA LEU A 93 -6.70 -1.60 -4.34
C LEU A 93 -8.12 -1.69 -3.77
N LYS A 94 -9.12 -1.97 -4.58
CA LYS A 94 -10.51 -2.17 -4.13
C LYS A 94 -10.63 -3.30 -3.12
N ARG A 95 -9.95 -4.41 -3.32
CA ARG A 95 -9.88 -5.51 -2.35
C ARG A 95 -9.19 -5.10 -1.04
N ALA A 96 -8.26 -4.15 -1.10
CA ALA A 96 -7.58 -3.60 0.06
C ALA A 96 -8.39 -2.50 0.78
N GLY A 97 -9.56 -2.10 0.28
CA GLY A 97 -10.34 -0.97 0.80
C GLY A 97 -9.74 0.40 0.43
N SER A 98 -9.23 0.51 -0.79
CA SER A 98 -8.61 1.71 -1.38
C SER A 98 -9.07 1.86 -2.84
N SER A 99 -8.55 2.85 -3.55
CA SER A 99 -8.86 3.12 -4.96
C SER A 99 -7.67 3.80 -5.66
N LEU A 100 -7.77 3.97 -6.99
CA LEU A 100 -6.78 4.75 -7.74
C LEU A 100 -6.72 6.23 -7.30
N ALA A 101 -7.82 6.80 -6.81
CA ALA A 101 -7.87 8.16 -6.30
C ALA A 101 -7.08 8.34 -4.97
N ASP A 102 -6.83 7.24 -4.27
CA ASP A 102 -6.12 7.22 -2.99
C ASP A 102 -4.62 6.94 -3.15
N VAL A 103 -4.11 6.84 -4.38
CA VAL A 103 -2.68 6.62 -4.67
C VAL A 103 -1.88 7.85 -4.26
N VAL A 104 -0.83 7.63 -3.49
CA VAL A 104 0.07 8.69 -2.97
C VAL A 104 1.47 8.62 -3.58
N ASP A 105 1.89 7.46 -4.04
CA ASP A 105 3.21 7.28 -4.65
C ASP A 105 3.16 6.23 -5.77
N VAL A 106 3.89 6.52 -6.85
CA VAL A 106 4.13 5.62 -7.97
C VAL A 106 5.63 5.55 -8.23
N THR A 107 6.16 4.35 -8.36
CA THR A 107 7.51 4.13 -8.91
C THR A 107 7.37 3.28 -10.16
N SER A 108 7.97 3.73 -11.27
CA SER A 108 7.97 2.98 -12.52
C SER A 108 9.39 2.69 -13.01
N PHE A 109 9.62 1.45 -13.43
CA PHE A 109 10.87 0.96 -13.98
C PHE A 109 10.62 0.67 -15.46
N HIS A 110 11.38 1.29 -16.35
CA HIS A 110 11.16 1.24 -17.79
C HIS A 110 12.31 0.53 -18.50
N THR A 111 12.02 -0.21 -19.55
CA THR A 111 13.06 -0.84 -20.40
C THR A 111 13.52 0.09 -21.53
N ASP A 112 12.77 1.14 -21.82
CA ASP A 112 13.12 2.28 -22.70
C ASP A 112 12.30 3.49 -22.26
N ILE A 113 12.79 4.19 -21.23
CA ILE A 113 12.06 5.31 -20.64
C ILE A 113 11.79 6.42 -21.64
N LYS A 114 12.70 6.66 -22.60
CA LYS A 114 12.53 7.75 -23.57
C LYS A 114 11.37 7.50 -24.53
N ALA A 115 11.19 6.25 -24.93
CA ALA A 115 10.08 5.86 -25.80
C ALA A 115 8.75 5.77 -25.03
N GLN A 116 8.78 5.38 -23.75
CA GLN A 116 7.59 4.96 -22.99
C GLN A 116 6.98 6.04 -22.10
N ILE A 117 7.80 7.02 -21.64
CA ILE A 117 7.39 7.96 -20.56
C ILE A 117 6.22 8.86 -20.97
N GLY A 118 6.12 9.23 -22.25
CA GLY A 118 5.02 10.06 -22.78
C GLY A 118 3.67 9.37 -22.62
N ASP A 119 3.57 8.14 -23.10
CA ASP A 119 2.35 7.31 -23.02
C ASP A 119 2.02 6.93 -21.59
N MET A 120 3.03 6.56 -20.79
CA MET A 120 2.86 6.30 -19.36
C MET A 120 2.27 7.50 -18.63
N SER A 121 2.82 8.70 -18.86
CA SER A 121 2.33 9.95 -18.25
C SER A 121 0.88 10.25 -18.64
N ALA A 122 0.53 10.08 -19.92
CA ALA A 122 -0.83 10.32 -20.39
C ALA A 122 -1.84 9.36 -19.75
N VAL A 123 -1.49 8.06 -19.67
CA VAL A 123 -2.33 7.06 -19.01
C VAL A 123 -2.45 7.36 -17.52
N GLN A 124 -1.33 7.61 -16.84
CA GLN A 124 -1.31 7.89 -15.40
C GLN A 124 -2.20 9.08 -15.04
N LYS A 125 -2.07 10.21 -15.75
CA LYS A 125 -2.93 11.39 -15.54
C LYS A 125 -4.41 11.06 -15.66
N ARG A 126 -4.78 10.26 -16.65
CA ARG A 126 -6.18 9.88 -16.87
C ARG A 126 -6.70 8.93 -15.79
N MET A 127 -5.87 7.98 -15.34
CA MET A 127 -6.27 6.93 -14.41
C MET A 127 -6.25 7.39 -12.94
N LEU A 128 -5.28 8.21 -12.56
CA LEU A 128 -5.12 8.67 -11.17
C LEU A 128 -5.80 10.02 -10.90
N GLY A 129 -6.03 10.82 -11.94
CA GLY A 129 -6.70 12.12 -11.80
C GLY A 129 -5.80 13.23 -11.24
N SER A 130 -6.42 14.21 -10.58
CA SER A 130 -5.77 15.40 -10.02
C SER A 130 -6.27 15.63 -8.59
N PRO A 131 -5.40 16.07 -7.64
CA PRO A 131 -3.97 16.34 -7.80
C PRO A 131 -3.16 15.06 -8.04
N PRO A 132 -1.99 15.14 -8.72
CA PRO A 132 -1.17 13.96 -9.01
C PRO A 132 -0.48 13.43 -7.75
N PRO A 133 -0.18 12.11 -7.67
CA PRO A 133 0.68 11.54 -6.64
C PRO A 133 2.15 11.90 -6.86
N ALA A 134 3.01 11.58 -5.89
CA ALA A 134 4.44 11.53 -6.12
C ALA A 134 4.76 10.46 -7.18
N TRP A 135 5.76 10.71 -8.04
CA TRP A 135 6.17 9.77 -9.08
C TRP A 135 7.68 9.77 -9.29
N THR A 136 8.26 8.58 -9.31
CA THR A 136 9.65 8.34 -9.71
C THR A 136 9.65 7.40 -10.91
N ALA A 137 10.37 7.75 -11.99
CA ALA A 137 10.55 6.92 -13.17
C ALA A 137 12.03 6.65 -13.39
N ILE A 138 12.39 5.40 -13.65
CA ILE A 138 13.77 4.92 -13.76
C ILE A 138 13.87 4.01 -14.98
N ASP A 139 14.98 4.12 -15.71
CA ASP A 139 15.35 3.18 -16.76
C ASP A 139 16.08 1.97 -16.16
N VAL A 140 15.80 0.78 -16.67
CA VAL A 140 16.40 -0.48 -16.24
C VAL A 140 16.76 -1.33 -17.46
N ASP A 141 17.80 -2.13 -17.33
CA ASP A 141 18.25 -2.98 -18.44
C ASP A 141 17.22 -4.05 -18.82
N ARG A 142 16.45 -4.55 -17.83
CA ARG A 142 15.58 -5.70 -18.03
C ARG A 142 14.52 -5.81 -16.92
N LEU A 143 13.35 -6.34 -17.29
CA LEU A 143 12.32 -6.83 -16.39
C LEU A 143 12.24 -8.36 -16.43
N LEU A 144 11.59 -8.98 -15.44
CA LEU A 144 11.53 -10.44 -15.35
C LEU A 144 10.86 -11.08 -16.58
N PRO A 145 9.68 -10.65 -17.06
CA PRO A 145 9.12 -11.11 -18.33
C PRO A 145 9.80 -10.42 -19.51
N ASP A 146 10.20 -11.18 -20.52
CA ASP A 146 10.90 -10.64 -21.71
C ASP A 146 10.07 -9.64 -22.54
N ASN A 147 8.74 -9.71 -22.46
CA ASN A 147 7.82 -8.76 -23.10
C ASN A 147 7.42 -7.59 -22.19
N GLY A 148 8.04 -7.47 -21.02
CA GLY A 148 7.81 -6.36 -20.11
C GLY A 148 8.37 -5.05 -20.64
N ILE A 149 7.54 -4.02 -20.72
CA ILE A 149 7.94 -2.66 -21.14
C ILE A 149 8.17 -1.74 -19.95
N ALA A 150 7.37 -1.90 -18.90
CA ALA A 150 7.60 -1.22 -17.64
C ALA A 150 7.05 -2.04 -16.48
N GLU A 151 7.59 -1.84 -15.28
CA GLU A 151 7.02 -2.33 -14.04
C GLU A 151 6.57 -1.16 -13.19
N ILE A 152 5.37 -1.25 -12.61
CA ILE A 152 4.77 -0.15 -11.86
C ILE A 152 4.49 -0.61 -10.44
N LYS A 153 5.08 0.08 -9.46
CA LYS A 153 4.85 -0.11 -8.03
C LYS A 153 4.02 1.05 -7.51
N ILE A 154 3.02 0.75 -6.68
CA ILE A 154 2.05 1.74 -6.18
C ILE A 154 1.95 1.66 -4.66
N VAL A 155 1.88 2.82 -4.01
CA VAL A 155 1.48 2.99 -2.62
C VAL A 155 0.21 3.82 -2.56
N ALA A 156 -0.77 3.36 -1.81
CA ALA A 156 -2.07 4.05 -1.67
C ALA A 156 -2.50 4.12 -0.20
N ARG A 157 -3.43 5.02 0.11
CA ARG A 157 -4.07 5.11 1.43
C ARG A 157 -5.38 4.33 1.42
N ARG A 158 -5.74 3.74 2.54
CA ARG A 158 -7.08 3.18 2.73
C ARG A 158 -8.04 4.29 3.09
N THR A 159 -9.23 4.26 2.53
CA THR A 159 -10.31 5.16 2.95
C THR A 159 -10.79 4.73 4.34
N ALA A 160 -10.81 5.64 5.30
CA ALA A 160 -11.32 5.36 6.63
C ALA A 160 -12.82 4.96 6.53
N GLY A 161 -13.13 3.70 6.80
CA GLY A 161 -14.51 3.19 6.78
C GLY A 161 -14.77 1.93 5.95
N SER A 162 -13.79 1.45 5.18
CA SER A 162 -13.91 0.17 4.46
C SER A 162 -13.65 -0.99 5.45
N LYS A 163 -14.75 -1.53 6.03
CA LYS A 163 -14.76 -2.80 6.78
C LYS A 163 -15.10 -3.93 5.83
#